data_b6a818aded2bd0c0d6925a9e0023e708
#
_entry.id   b6a818aded2bd0c0d6925a9e0023e708
#
_cell.length_a   1.000
_cell.length_b   1.000
_cell.length_c   1.000
_cell.angle_alpha   90.00
_cell.angle_beta   90.00
_cell.angle_gamma   90.00
#
_symmetry.space_group_name_H-M   'P 1'
#
loop_
_entity.id
_entity.type
_entity.pdbx_description
1 polymer ?
#
loop_
_entity_poly.entity_id
_entity_poly.type
_entity_poly.pdbx_seq_one_letter_code
_entity_poly.pdbx_strand_id
1 'polypeptide(L)'
;MKHRYKINVMRNTSHIILAALIATATHAAEPVNIGSRLELFVDHLLIDQIKDARLELHHPVKAPRPKSPLPLHHIVTVIRDGELFRAWYRGTDNSLPKGENGAPSDGAELVHYAESDDGHEWRFPVLRLHEVSGTRESNVILARLPRLLHNFMPFLDSHPGVPAEERFKALSGHPGPGNKVGLDKPGHGLVAWTSPDGIHWTEKGEVIPYRPQWHHAFDSPNVSFWSEAEQRYVCYFRTWIPEDRRRSVSRATSPDFKTWSVPVALDPNLPGEHIYTTMTAPYERAPHIYLAFPTRFVPGRGNAPGYAPKDLNLTDVLFMTTRAGSDHYDRTFTEAFIRPGLDEERWINRANYVAQGIHFVDSQQQLSIYHRSGDRYLLRADGFISLHAGAQEGELLTKPLIFSGGKLMLNFSTSAAGGVRVEIQDAEGKAVPGFTVADAETLYGDSIAKPFVWKNDPDLSKLAGQPVRLRFVVKEADVFSFRFQ
;
A
#
# COMPACT_ATOMS: atom_id res chain seq x y z
N MET A 1 82.58 -17.98 3.05
CA MET A 1 83.72 -17.12 3.46
C MET A 1 83.16 -15.87 4.09
N LYS A 2 83.56 -15.67 5.36
CA LYS A 2 83.78 -14.36 6.07
C LYS A 2 82.60 -13.39 6.11
N HIS A 3 82.09 -13.08 7.20
CA HIS A 3 82.46 -12.45 8.48
C HIS A 3 81.63 -11.18 8.71
N ARG A 4 80.83 -11.18 9.81
CA ARG A 4 80.84 -10.27 10.99
C ARG A 4 80.51 -8.79 10.70
N TYR A 5 79.63 -8.08 11.40
CA TYR A 5 79.65 -7.73 12.82
C TYR A 5 78.32 -7.19 13.31
N LYS A 6 78.06 -7.39 14.61
CA LYS A 6 76.96 -6.84 15.41
C LYS A 6 77.22 -5.35 15.69
N ILE A 7 76.12 -4.58 15.88
CA ILE A 7 76.07 -3.55 16.92
C ILE A 7 74.65 -3.47 17.43
N ASN A 8 74.48 -3.71 18.74
CA ASN A 8 73.27 -3.40 19.53
C ASN A 8 73.25 -1.91 19.84
N VAL A 9 72.13 -1.25 19.70
CA VAL A 9 71.79 -0.01 20.42
C VAL A 9 70.31 -0.14 20.87
N MET A 10 70.20 -0.41 22.20
CA MET A 10 68.98 -0.19 22.95
C MET A 10 68.63 1.30 22.96
N ARG A 11 67.42 1.65 22.51
CA ARG A 11 66.79 2.91 22.90
C ARG A 11 65.38 2.60 23.41
N ASN A 12 65.25 2.78 24.75
CA ASN A 12 64.00 2.89 25.45
C ASN A 12 63.20 4.07 24.87
N THR A 13 62.02 3.81 24.29
CA THR A 13 61.03 4.83 24.02
C THR A 13 59.77 4.44 24.76
N SER A 14 59.53 5.15 25.84
CA SER A 14 58.27 5.09 26.59
C SER A 14 57.13 5.59 25.71
N HIS A 15 56.25 4.69 25.25
CA HIS A 15 55.02 5.08 24.58
C HIS A 15 53.97 5.42 25.61
N ILE A 16 53.68 6.71 25.76
CA ILE A 16 52.51 7.22 26.46
C ILE A 16 51.33 6.92 25.53
N ILE A 17 50.50 5.90 25.85
CA ILE A 17 49.24 5.65 25.18
C ILE A 17 48.24 6.68 25.72
N LEU A 18 48.01 7.72 24.96
CA LEU A 18 46.94 8.67 25.20
C LEU A 18 45.61 7.98 24.76
N ALA A 19 44.89 7.42 25.71
CA ALA A 19 43.52 6.91 25.46
C ALA A 19 42.60 8.11 25.20
N ALA A 20 42.34 8.40 23.95
CA ALA A 20 41.28 9.33 23.56
C ALA A 20 39.92 8.66 23.84
N LEU A 21 39.26 9.09 24.93
CA LEU A 21 37.83 8.82 25.12
C LEU A 21 37.08 9.54 23.98
N ILE A 22 36.72 8.79 22.95
CA ILE A 22 35.71 9.22 21.98
C ILE A 22 34.36 9.12 22.70
N ALA A 23 33.90 10.23 23.26
CA ALA A 23 32.52 10.38 23.67
C ALA A 23 31.69 10.32 22.39
N THR A 24 31.11 9.16 22.09
CA THR A 24 30.04 9.05 21.09
C THR A 24 28.86 9.85 21.63
N ALA A 25 28.73 11.10 21.18
CA ALA A 25 27.48 11.82 21.35
C ALA A 25 26.42 10.99 20.65
N THR A 26 25.60 10.29 21.41
CA THR A 26 24.34 9.72 20.92
C THR A 26 23.52 10.91 20.49
N HIS A 27 23.46 11.17 19.16
CA HIS A 27 22.48 12.09 18.62
C HIS A 27 21.11 11.50 18.99
N ALA A 28 20.42 12.13 19.92
CA ALA A 28 19.03 11.81 20.17
C ALA A 28 18.30 11.96 18.84
N ALA A 29 17.57 10.92 18.44
CA ALA A 29 16.81 10.95 17.19
C ALA A 29 15.85 12.16 17.22
N GLU A 30 15.78 12.92 16.14
CA GLU A 30 14.85 14.06 16.06
C GLU A 30 13.42 13.56 16.29
N PRO A 31 12.63 14.26 17.13
CA PRO A 31 11.27 13.86 17.43
C PRO A 31 10.38 13.87 16.18
N VAL A 32 9.59 12.82 15.99
CA VAL A 32 8.65 12.74 14.90
C VAL A 32 7.38 13.51 15.23
N ASN A 33 7.09 14.58 14.50
CA ASN A 33 5.84 15.32 14.69
C ASN A 33 4.68 14.56 14.05
N ILE A 34 3.81 13.99 14.90
CA ILE A 34 2.59 13.29 14.49
C ILE A 34 1.33 14.16 14.59
N GLY A 35 1.39 15.32 15.28
CA GLY A 35 0.21 16.15 15.50
C GLY A 35 -0.96 15.35 16.09
N SER A 36 -2.14 15.45 15.47
CA SER A 36 -3.35 14.65 15.83
C SER A 36 -3.66 13.53 14.84
N ARG A 37 -2.74 13.24 13.90
CA ARG A 37 -2.98 12.22 12.88
C ARG A 37 -2.95 10.80 13.47
N LEU A 38 -3.67 9.89 12.81
CA LEU A 38 -3.69 8.48 13.19
C LEU A 38 -2.37 7.81 12.77
N GLU A 39 -1.72 7.13 13.68
CA GLU A 39 -0.53 6.32 13.40
C GLU A 39 -0.84 4.84 13.58
N LEU A 40 -0.35 4.04 12.62
CA LEU A 40 -0.49 2.58 12.61
C LEU A 40 0.90 1.94 12.84
N PHE A 41 0.91 0.72 13.36
CA PHE A 41 2.16 -0.07 13.53
C PHE A 41 2.56 -0.80 12.24
N VAL A 42 2.37 -0.17 11.09
CA VAL A 42 2.60 -0.77 9.76
C VAL A 42 4.03 -0.60 9.23
N ASP A 43 4.86 0.13 9.94
CA ASP A 43 6.26 0.36 9.65
C ASP A 43 7.06 0.62 10.95
N HIS A 44 8.36 0.84 10.82
CA HIS A 44 9.25 1.08 11.95
C HIS A 44 9.52 2.57 12.24
N LEU A 45 8.77 3.50 11.60
CA LEU A 45 9.04 4.94 11.77
C LEU A 45 9.06 5.36 13.24
N LEU A 46 8.05 4.99 14.00
CA LEU A 46 7.87 5.38 15.38
C LEU A 46 8.46 4.40 16.40
N ILE A 47 8.90 3.22 15.97
CA ILE A 47 9.36 2.16 16.87
C ILE A 47 10.82 2.36 17.22
N ASP A 48 11.12 2.42 18.51
CA ASP A 48 12.49 2.42 19.05
C ASP A 48 12.87 1.01 19.53
N GLN A 49 12.05 0.41 20.39
CA GLN A 49 12.30 -0.93 20.93
C GLN A 49 11.01 -1.75 21.03
N ILE A 50 11.14 -3.06 20.84
CA ILE A 50 10.11 -4.06 21.14
C ILE A 50 10.77 -5.12 22.03
N LYS A 51 10.12 -5.47 23.13
CA LYS A 51 10.58 -6.48 24.08
C LYS A 51 9.45 -7.40 24.46
N ASP A 52 9.64 -8.72 24.36
CA ASP A 52 8.66 -9.77 24.67
C ASP A 52 7.30 -9.60 23.96
N ALA A 53 7.28 -8.79 22.91
CA ALA A 53 6.17 -8.54 21.98
C ALA A 53 6.69 -8.62 20.54
N ARG A 54 5.79 -8.52 19.57
CA ARG A 54 6.14 -8.50 18.14
C ARG A 54 5.14 -7.66 17.35
N LEU A 55 5.54 -7.27 16.16
CA LEU A 55 4.56 -6.89 15.14
C LEU A 55 3.95 -8.17 14.54
N GLU A 56 2.64 -8.17 14.35
CA GLU A 56 1.92 -9.31 13.78
C GLU A 56 1.10 -8.88 12.57
N LEU A 57 1.28 -9.59 11.45
CA LEU A 57 0.49 -9.39 10.23
C LEU A 57 -0.85 -10.10 10.36
N HIS A 58 -1.94 -9.38 10.18
CA HIS A 58 -3.28 -9.95 10.16
C HIS A 58 -3.75 -10.22 8.74
N HIS A 59 -4.26 -11.42 8.50
CA HIS A 59 -4.77 -11.81 7.21
C HIS A 59 -6.25 -11.50 7.09
N PRO A 60 -6.71 -10.93 5.96
CA PRO A 60 -8.13 -10.66 5.78
C PRO A 60 -8.92 -11.95 5.63
N VAL A 61 -10.16 -11.94 6.14
CA VAL A 61 -11.06 -13.09 6.12
C VAL A 61 -11.98 -13.01 4.92
N LYS A 62 -12.13 -14.12 4.19
CA LYS A 62 -13.05 -14.20 3.06
C LYS A 62 -14.49 -14.00 3.52
N ALA A 63 -15.17 -13.02 2.96
CA ALA A 63 -16.60 -12.77 3.19
C ALA A 63 -17.46 -13.82 2.45
N PRO A 64 -18.72 -14.01 2.87
CA PRO A 64 -19.68 -14.76 2.06
C PRO A 64 -19.74 -14.18 0.63
N ARG A 65 -19.90 -15.07 -0.36
CA ARG A 65 -19.96 -14.63 -1.76
C ARG A 65 -21.29 -13.95 -2.03
N PRO A 66 -21.31 -12.76 -2.67
CA PRO A 66 -22.54 -12.10 -3.04
C PRO A 66 -23.29 -12.85 -4.14
N LYS A 67 -24.59 -12.59 -4.27
CA LYS A 67 -25.42 -13.16 -5.36
C LYS A 67 -25.03 -12.55 -6.71
N SER A 68 -24.67 -11.27 -6.69
CA SER A 68 -24.21 -10.53 -7.87
C SER A 68 -22.79 -10.00 -7.64
N PRO A 69 -21.76 -10.87 -7.76
CA PRO A 69 -20.38 -10.46 -7.55
C PRO A 69 -19.89 -9.57 -8.69
N LEU A 70 -18.93 -8.72 -8.38
CA LEU A 70 -18.20 -7.99 -9.40
C LEU A 70 -17.43 -8.98 -10.28
N PRO A 71 -17.60 -8.99 -11.61
CA PRO A 71 -16.89 -9.90 -12.51
C PRO A 71 -15.45 -9.42 -12.63
N LEU A 72 -14.59 -9.96 -11.80
CA LEU A 72 -13.21 -9.49 -11.74
C LEU A 72 -12.33 -10.16 -12.77
N HIS A 73 -11.85 -9.35 -13.71
CA HIS A 73 -10.70 -9.63 -14.54
C HIS A 73 -9.43 -9.00 -13.92
N HIS A 74 -8.35 -8.88 -14.69
CA HIS A 74 -7.04 -8.54 -14.17
C HIS A 74 -6.91 -7.11 -13.62
N ILE A 75 -7.74 -6.18 -14.08
CA ILE A 75 -7.63 -4.74 -13.78
C ILE A 75 -9.00 -4.27 -13.30
N VAL A 76 -9.06 -3.85 -12.07
CA VAL A 76 -10.29 -3.36 -11.43
C VAL A 76 -9.94 -2.21 -10.50
N THR A 77 -10.77 -1.19 -10.53
CA THR A 77 -10.78 -0.12 -9.53
C THR A 77 -12.15 -0.07 -8.88
N VAL A 78 -12.18 0.01 -7.57
CA VAL A 78 -13.38 0.31 -6.79
C VAL A 78 -13.17 1.64 -6.09
N ILE A 79 -14.14 2.53 -6.16
CA ILE A 79 -14.13 3.85 -5.53
C ILE A 79 -15.43 4.02 -4.74
N ARG A 80 -15.34 4.56 -3.54
CA ARG A 80 -16.50 5.06 -2.80
C ARG A 80 -16.72 6.52 -3.14
N ASP A 81 -17.88 6.83 -3.74
CA ASP A 81 -18.31 8.19 -4.11
C ASP A 81 -19.54 8.57 -3.28
N GLY A 82 -19.33 9.17 -2.12
CA GLY A 82 -20.38 9.36 -1.12
C GLY A 82 -20.89 8.02 -0.58
N GLU A 83 -22.18 7.75 -0.75
CA GLU A 83 -22.80 6.47 -0.35
C GLU A 83 -22.75 5.40 -1.45
N LEU A 84 -22.30 5.73 -2.65
CA LEU A 84 -22.27 4.83 -3.78
C LEU A 84 -20.86 4.25 -3.99
N PHE A 85 -20.75 2.93 -4.10
CA PHE A 85 -19.56 2.27 -4.60
C PHE A 85 -19.65 2.16 -6.11
N ARG A 86 -18.59 2.58 -6.79
CA ARG A 86 -18.43 2.51 -8.24
C ARG A 86 -17.27 1.61 -8.59
N ALA A 87 -17.43 0.80 -9.63
CA ALA A 87 -16.35 -0.07 -10.09
C ALA A 87 -16.14 0.07 -11.61
N TRP A 88 -14.87 0.07 -11.98
CA TRP A 88 -14.43 0.00 -13.38
C TRP A 88 -13.59 -1.24 -13.55
N TYR A 89 -13.89 -2.01 -14.57
CA TYR A 89 -13.16 -3.24 -14.84
C TYR A 89 -12.95 -3.49 -16.31
N ARG A 90 -11.84 -4.12 -16.62
CA ARG A 90 -11.44 -4.45 -17.97
C ARG A 90 -12.27 -5.60 -18.53
N GLY A 91 -12.65 -5.49 -19.78
CA GLY A 91 -13.25 -6.55 -20.58
C GLY A 91 -12.59 -6.72 -21.94
N THR A 92 -13.13 -7.64 -22.75
CA THR A 92 -12.66 -7.90 -24.10
C THR A 92 -13.83 -8.13 -25.02
N ASP A 93 -13.87 -7.45 -26.15
CA ASP A 93 -14.81 -7.72 -27.24
C ASP A 93 -14.34 -8.93 -28.05
N ASN A 94 -14.94 -10.07 -27.77
CA ASN A 94 -14.61 -11.33 -28.45
C ASN A 94 -15.24 -11.45 -29.84
N SER A 95 -16.06 -10.48 -30.26
CA SER A 95 -16.62 -10.44 -31.63
C SER A 95 -15.64 -9.93 -32.68
N LEU A 96 -14.55 -9.25 -32.21
CA LEU A 96 -13.51 -8.78 -33.11
C LEU A 96 -12.59 -9.92 -33.56
N PRO A 97 -12.03 -9.84 -34.78
CA PRO A 97 -11.01 -10.78 -35.24
C PRO A 97 -9.89 -10.92 -34.22
N LYS A 98 -9.41 -12.12 -34.03
CA LYS A 98 -8.21 -12.33 -33.21
C LYS A 98 -6.98 -11.87 -33.98
N GLY A 99 -6.05 -11.24 -33.27
CA GLY A 99 -4.75 -10.89 -33.79
C GLY A 99 -3.84 -12.11 -33.96
N GLU A 100 -2.59 -11.87 -34.31
CA GLU A 100 -1.58 -12.91 -34.43
C GLU A 100 -1.48 -13.72 -33.10
N ASN A 101 -1.28 -15.02 -33.22
CA ASN A 101 -1.22 -15.97 -32.11
C ASN A 101 -2.52 -16.13 -31.29
N GLY A 102 -3.68 -15.77 -31.83
CA GLY A 102 -4.96 -15.93 -31.16
C GLY A 102 -5.22 -14.94 -30.01
N ALA A 103 -4.37 -13.96 -29.81
CA ALA A 103 -4.59 -12.88 -28.84
C ALA A 103 -5.75 -11.97 -29.28
N PRO A 104 -6.42 -11.27 -28.36
CA PRO A 104 -7.37 -10.23 -28.70
C PRO A 104 -6.73 -9.20 -29.63
N SER A 105 -7.48 -8.74 -30.64
CA SER A 105 -6.98 -7.69 -31.56
C SER A 105 -6.79 -6.37 -30.82
N ASP A 106 -5.93 -5.53 -31.38
CA ASP A 106 -5.78 -4.14 -30.93
C ASP A 106 -7.15 -3.43 -31.05
N GLY A 107 -7.64 -2.82 -29.97
CA GLY A 107 -8.99 -2.24 -29.89
C GLY A 107 -10.10 -3.17 -29.37
N ALA A 108 -9.80 -4.43 -29.07
CA ALA A 108 -10.76 -5.33 -28.43
C ALA A 108 -10.92 -5.07 -26.93
N GLU A 109 -10.05 -4.28 -26.32
CA GLU A 109 -10.15 -3.92 -24.90
C GLU A 109 -11.36 -3.03 -24.64
N LEU A 110 -12.06 -3.34 -23.56
CA LEU A 110 -13.24 -2.62 -23.09
C LEU A 110 -13.04 -2.18 -21.65
N VAL A 111 -13.69 -1.06 -21.28
CA VAL A 111 -13.89 -0.68 -19.90
C VAL A 111 -15.37 -0.77 -19.57
N HIS A 112 -15.70 -1.58 -18.58
CA HIS A 112 -17.04 -1.75 -18.03
C HIS A 112 -17.21 -0.94 -16.75
N TYR A 113 -18.46 -0.65 -16.40
CA TYR A 113 -18.85 0.08 -15.21
C TYR A 113 -19.87 -0.71 -14.39
N ALA A 114 -19.79 -0.62 -13.06
CA ALA A 114 -20.76 -1.20 -12.14
C ALA A 114 -20.95 -0.31 -10.92
N GLU A 115 -22.05 -0.50 -10.20
CA GLU A 115 -22.44 0.24 -9.01
C GLU A 115 -22.87 -0.69 -7.88
N SER A 116 -22.71 -0.24 -6.64
CA SER A 116 -23.20 -0.94 -5.46
C SER A 116 -23.51 0.06 -4.35
N ASP A 117 -24.55 -0.20 -3.56
CA ASP A 117 -24.90 0.62 -2.40
C ASP A 117 -24.15 0.16 -1.13
N ASP A 118 -23.70 -1.09 -1.11
CA ASP A 118 -23.07 -1.70 0.07
C ASP A 118 -21.62 -2.21 -0.20
N GLY A 119 -21.14 -2.05 -1.44
CA GLY A 119 -19.84 -2.59 -1.87
C GLY A 119 -19.82 -4.13 -1.91
N HIS A 120 -20.98 -4.80 -1.87
CA HIS A 120 -21.11 -6.25 -1.84
C HIS A 120 -21.94 -6.80 -2.99
N GLU A 121 -23.18 -6.34 -3.13
CA GLU A 121 -24.07 -6.69 -4.24
C GLU A 121 -23.96 -5.65 -5.34
N TRP A 122 -23.61 -6.07 -6.55
CA TRP A 122 -23.31 -5.16 -7.66
C TRP A 122 -24.39 -5.13 -8.70
N ARG A 123 -24.68 -3.93 -9.22
CA ARG A 123 -25.55 -3.64 -10.35
C ARG A 123 -24.72 -3.30 -11.58
N PHE A 124 -25.16 -3.75 -12.74
CA PHE A 124 -24.53 -3.53 -14.04
C PHE A 124 -25.49 -2.73 -14.92
N PRO A 125 -25.50 -1.39 -14.85
CA PRO A 125 -26.48 -0.56 -15.55
C PRO A 125 -26.32 -0.69 -17.07
N VAL A 126 -27.45 -0.75 -17.78
CA VAL A 126 -27.45 -0.72 -19.23
C VAL A 126 -27.30 0.73 -19.71
N LEU A 127 -26.13 1.09 -20.15
CA LEU A 127 -25.76 2.47 -20.51
C LEU A 127 -25.93 2.80 -21.98
N ARG A 128 -25.95 1.82 -22.88
CA ARG A 128 -26.11 1.93 -24.33
C ARG A 128 -25.13 2.87 -25.04
N LEU A 129 -23.96 3.11 -24.47
CA LEU A 129 -22.95 4.04 -25.02
C LEU A 129 -22.24 3.45 -26.23
N HIS A 130 -21.91 2.16 -26.18
CA HIS A 130 -21.16 1.49 -27.23
C HIS A 130 -21.88 0.23 -27.72
N GLU A 131 -21.76 -0.04 -29.04
CA GLU A 131 -22.16 -1.33 -29.59
C GLU A 131 -20.98 -2.31 -29.47
N VAL A 132 -21.21 -3.40 -28.75
CA VAL A 132 -20.24 -4.45 -28.49
C VAL A 132 -20.90 -5.80 -28.73
N SER A 133 -20.24 -6.67 -29.49
CA SER A 133 -20.79 -8.00 -29.82
C SER A 133 -22.22 -7.95 -30.43
N GLY A 134 -22.52 -6.92 -31.20
CA GLY A 134 -23.80 -6.76 -31.91
C GLY A 134 -24.95 -6.21 -31.04
N THR A 135 -24.66 -5.73 -29.82
CA THR A 135 -25.67 -5.14 -28.93
C THR A 135 -25.19 -3.86 -28.27
N ARG A 136 -26.15 -2.98 -27.95
CA ARG A 136 -25.89 -1.82 -27.06
C ARG A 136 -26.39 -2.04 -25.64
N GLU A 137 -27.02 -3.16 -25.35
CA GLU A 137 -27.52 -3.51 -24.01
C GLU A 137 -26.35 -3.94 -23.11
N SER A 138 -25.49 -2.98 -22.75
CA SER A 138 -24.28 -3.24 -22.00
C SER A 138 -23.92 -2.08 -21.05
N ASN A 139 -23.04 -2.37 -20.07
CA ASN A 139 -22.43 -1.43 -19.15
C ASN A 139 -21.04 -0.97 -19.60
N VAL A 140 -20.72 -1.09 -20.90
CA VAL A 140 -19.45 -0.65 -21.47
C VAL A 140 -19.44 0.87 -21.59
N ILE A 141 -18.41 1.51 -21.04
CA ILE A 141 -18.24 2.96 -21.06
C ILE A 141 -17.14 3.44 -22.00
N LEU A 142 -16.16 2.58 -22.32
CA LEU A 142 -15.13 2.86 -23.32
C LEU A 142 -14.86 1.63 -24.17
N ALA A 143 -14.77 1.83 -25.48
CA ALA A 143 -14.55 0.77 -26.46
C ALA A 143 -13.88 1.33 -27.72
N ARG A 144 -13.29 0.45 -28.53
CA ARG A 144 -12.76 0.77 -29.88
C ARG A 144 -11.65 1.84 -29.88
N LEU A 145 -10.87 1.92 -28.81
CA LEU A 145 -9.75 2.84 -28.66
C LEU A 145 -8.44 2.03 -28.52
N PRO A 146 -7.81 1.63 -29.63
CA PRO A 146 -6.62 0.80 -29.61
C PRO A 146 -5.53 1.41 -28.74
N ARG A 147 -4.94 0.60 -27.86
CA ARG A 147 -3.85 0.96 -26.93
C ARG A 147 -4.23 1.95 -25.83
N LEU A 148 -5.25 2.79 -26.02
CA LEU A 148 -5.62 3.83 -25.07
C LEU A 148 -6.34 3.30 -23.83
N LEU A 149 -6.99 2.13 -23.91
CA LEU A 149 -7.77 1.56 -22.81
C LEU A 149 -6.95 0.62 -21.91
N HIS A 150 -5.72 0.31 -22.29
CA HIS A 150 -4.92 -0.66 -21.56
C HIS A 150 -4.64 -0.19 -20.13
N ASN A 151 -5.03 -1.03 -19.16
CA ASN A 151 -4.87 -0.75 -17.73
C ASN A 151 -5.50 0.59 -17.30
N PHE A 152 -6.73 0.84 -17.75
CA PHE A 152 -7.49 2.03 -17.37
C PHE A 152 -7.75 2.04 -15.85
N MET A 153 -7.18 3.03 -15.14
CA MET A 153 -7.18 3.12 -13.67
C MET A 153 -7.75 4.46 -13.21
N PRO A 154 -9.07 4.53 -12.97
CA PRO A 154 -9.70 5.74 -12.48
C PRO A 154 -9.47 5.97 -10.98
N PHE A 155 -9.57 7.25 -10.56
CA PHE A 155 -9.65 7.68 -9.17
C PHE A 155 -10.57 8.88 -9.02
N LEU A 156 -11.11 9.08 -7.83
CA LEU A 156 -11.83 10.28 -7.46
C LEU A 156 -10.81 11.33 -6.99
N ASP A 157 -10.81 12.48 -7.63
CA ASP A 157 -9.83 13.52 -7.37
C ASP A 157 -10.24 14.37 -6.15
N SER A 158 -9.44 14.28 -5.10
CA SER A 158 -9.62 15.06 -3.86
C SER A 158 -8.82 16.38 -3.85
N HIS A 159 -8.21 16.76 -4.99
CA HIS A 159 -7.49 18.04 -5.09
C HIS A 159 -8.43 19.23 -4.82
N PRO A 160 -8.08 20.14 -3.91
CA PRO A 160 -8.90 21.32 -3.64
C PRO A 160 -9.11 22.17 -4.89
N GLY A 161 -10.38 22.48 -5.22
CA GLY A 161 -10.73 23.31 -6.38
C GLY A 161 -10.73 22.56 -7.71
N VAL A 162 -10.70 21.23 -7.73
CA VAL A 162 -10.89 20.45 -8.96
C VAL A 162 -12.25 20.84 -9.61
N PRO A 163 -12.30 21.14 -10.92
CA PRO A 163 -13.54 21.42 -11.61
C PRO A 163 -14.50 20.23 -11.55
N ALA A 164 -15.81 20.47 -11.44
CA ALA A 164 -16.81 19.41 -11.36
C ALA A 164 -16.77 18.46 -12.56
N GLU A 165 -16.44 18.99 -13.75
CA GLU A 165 -16.26 18.25 -14.99
C GLU A 165 -15.01 17.36 -15.02
N GLU A 166 -14.10 17.51 -14.06
CA GLU A 166 -12.85 16.74 -13.93
C GLU A 166 -12.74 15.98 -12.60
N ARG A 167 -13.85 15.83 -11.86
CA ARG A 167 -13.83 15.20 -10.52
C ARG A 167 -13.35 13.75 -10.51
N PHE A 168 -13.49 13.03 -11.61
CA PHE A 168 -12.83 11.74 -11.81
C PHE A 168 -11.69 11.92 -12.79
N LYS A 169 -10.57 11.29 -12.50
CA LYS A 169 -9.40 11.22 -13.37
C LYS A 169 -8.95 9.78 -13.56
N ALA A 170 -8.27 9.50 -14.66
CA ALA A 170 -7.67 8.19 -14.89
C ALA A 170 -6.37 8.33 -15.67
N LEU A 171 -5.51 7.32 -15.50
CA LEU A 171 -4.40 7.04 -16.40
C LEU A 171 -4.61 5.69 -17.06
N SER A 172 -4.24 5.60 -18.34
CA SER A 172 -4.25 4.37 -19.11
C SER A 172 -3.23 4.43 -20.24
N GLY A 173 -3.09 3.35 -20.98
CA GLY A 173 -2.16 3.27 -22.08
C GLY A 173 -0.97 2.36 -21.80
N HIS A 174 -0.30 1.95 -22.87
CA HIS A 174 0.75 0.95 -22.81
C HIS A 174 1.57 0.96 -24.11
N PRO A 175 2.84 0.76 -24.09
CA PRO A 175 3.61 0.51 -25.31
C PRO A 175 3.12 -0.78 -25.96
N GLY A 176 2.58 -0.70 -27.16
CA GLY A 176 1.82 -1.73 -27.89
C GLY A 176 2.37 -3.17 -27.85
N PRO A 177 1.63 -4.13 -28.40
CA PRO A 177 1.90 -5.54 -28.26
C PRO A 177 3.30 -5.90 -28.80
N GLY A 178 4.03 -6.67 -28.03
CA GLY A 178 5.24 -7.32 -28.47
C GLY A 178 6.55 -6.60 -28.23
N ASN A 179 6.58 -5.42 -27.59
CA ASN A 179 7.85 -4.73 -27.21
C ASN A 179 8.96 -4.69 -28.30
N LYS A 180 8.63 -5.03 -29.54
CA LYS A 180 9.53 -5.14 -30.68
C LYS A 180 9.45 -3.96 -31.64
N VAL A 181 8.47 -3.10 -31.49
CA VAL A 181 8.23 -2.01 -32.43
C VAL A 181 8.63 -0.70 -31.77
N GLY A 182 9.77 -0.18 -32.22
CA GLY A 182 10.18 1.22 -32.09
C GLY A 182 9.70 1.91 -30.81
N LEU A 183 10.31 1.60 -29.70
CA LEU A 183 10.06 2.20 -28.38
C LEU A 183 10.25 3.74 -28.39
N ASP A 184 10.72 4.27 -29.51
CA ASP A 184 11.06 5.66 -29.75
C ASP A 184 9.92 6.43 -30.43
N LYS A 185 8.76 5.78 -30.69
CA LYS A 185 7.64 6.46 -31.35
C LYS A 185 6.74 7.15 -30.32
N PRO A 186 6.32 8.39 -30.55
CA PRO A 186 5.30 9.05 -29.76
C PRO A 186 4.01 8.23 -29.65
N GLY A 187 3.28 8.34 -28.53
CA GLY A 187 1.99 7.67 -28.35
C GLY A 187 2.04 6.30 -27.67
N HIS A 188 3.14 6.00 -26.98
CA HIS A 188 3.29 4.76 -26.20
C HIS A 188 3.33 4.97 -24.68
N GLY A 189 3.03 6.17 -24.20
CA GLY A 189 3.03 6.52 -22.80
C GLY A 189 1.66 6.36 -22.13
N LEU A 190 1.55 6.93 -20.93
CA LEU A 190 0.29 7.03 -20.22
C LEU A 190 -0.49 8.26 -20.68
N VAL A 191 -1.77 8.02 -20.96
CA VAL A 191 -2.74 9.02 -21.38
C VAL A 191 -3.63 9.37 -20.20
N ALA A 192 -3.86 10.67 -20.00
CA ALA A 192 -4.76 11.17 -18.97
C ALA A 192 -6.21 11.26 -19.49
N TRP A 193 -7.13 11.03 -18.58
CA TRP A 193 -8.57 11.10 -18.79
C TRP A 193 -9.22 11.89 -17.67
N THR A 194 -10.32 12.59 -17.97
CA THR A 194 -11.18 13.23 -16.98
C THR A 194 -12.64 12.89 -17.22
N SER A 195 -13.44 12.95 -16.16
CA SER A 195 -14.88 12.69 -16.22
C SER A 195 -15.63 13.43 -15.11
N PRO A 196 -16.84 13.97 -15.35
CA PRO A 196 -17.70 14.52 -14.31
C PRO A 196 -18.40 13.42 -13.47
N ASP A 197 -18.64 12.26 -14.04
CA ASP A 197 -19.54 11.23 -13.48
C ASP A 197 -18.95 9.82 -13.41
N GLY A 198 -17.73 9.63 -13.94
CA GLY A 198 -17.07 8.32 -14.01
C GLY A 198 -17.59 7.42 -15.13
N ILE A 199 -18.54 7.90 -15.95
CA ILE A 199 -19.15 7.20 -17.09
C ILE A 199 -18.74 7.84 -18.41
N HIS A 200 -18.82 9.16 -18.51
CA HIS A 200 -18.48 9.93 -19.71
C HIS A 200 -17.07 10.47 -19.57
N TRP A 201 -16.14 9.91 -20.32
CA TRP A 201 -14.70 10.22 -20.21
C TRP A 201 -14.20 11.02 -21.41
N THR A 202 -13.35 11.99 -21.14
CA THR A 202 -12.65 12.80 -22.12
C THR A 202 -11.15 12.55 -22.05
N GLU A 203 -10.55 12.16 -23.17
CA GLU A 203 -9.09 12.03 -23.29
C GLU A 203 -8.41 13.41 -23.25
N LYS A 204 -7.30 13.51 -22.53
CA LYS A 204 -6.50 14.74 -22.36
C LYS A 204 -5.10 14.64 -22.98
N GLY A 205 -4.78 13.55 -23.64
CA GLY A 205 -3.49 13.32 -24.29
C GLY A 205 -2.46 12.61 -23.39
N GLU A 206 -1.31 12.34 -23.98
CA GLU A 206 -0.19 11.67 -23.31
C GLU A 206 0.47 12.61 -22.28
N VAL A 207 0.63 12.11 -21.05
CA VAL A 207 1.20 12.88 -19.93
C VAL A 207 2.47 12.28 -19.35
N ILE A 208 2.68 10.96 -19.46
CA ILE A 208 3.93 10.29 -19.08
C ILE A 208 4.41 9.51 -20.30
N PRO A 209 5.32 10.07 -21.12
CA PRO A 209 5.80 9.40 -22.31
C PRO A 209 6.63 8.17 -21.95
N TYR A 210 6.48 7.10 -22.72
CA TYR A 210 7.33 5.92 -22.58
C TYR A 210 8.78 6.27 -22.93
N ARG A 211 9.71 5.67 -22.18
CA ARG A 211 11.14 5.80 -22.44
C ARG A 211 11.78 4.42 -22.58
N PRO A 212 12.70 4.21 -23.54
CA PRO A 212 13.32 2.90 -23.81
C PRO A 212 13.99 2.25 -22.60
N GLN A 213 14.59 3.05 -21.72
CA GLN A 213 15.23 2.56 -20.49
C GLN A 213 14.25 1.97 -19.47
N TRP A 214 12.95 2.25 -19.59
CA TRP A 214 11.92 1.70 -18.71
C TRP A 214 11.31 0.42 -19.27
N HIS A 215 12.11 -0.59 -19.47
CA HIS A 215 11.66 -1.86 -20.04
C HIS A 215 10.28 -2.28 -19.54
N HIS A 216 9.35 -2.57 -20.45
CA HIS A 216 7.97 -3.01 -20.16
C HIS A 216 7.22 -2.14 -19.15
N ALA A 217 7.50 -0.85 -19.08
CA ALA A 217 6.73 0.08 -18.28
C ALA A 217 5.25 0.09 -18.69
N PHE A 218 4.40 0.43 -17.74
CA PHE A 218 2.95 0.63 -17.90
C PHE A 218 2.09 -0.61 -18.21
N ASP A 219 2.69 -1.78 -18.46
CA ASP A 219 1.95 -3.03 -18.67
C ASP A 219 1.49 -3.66 -17.34
N SER A 220 0.83 -2.84 -16.53
CA SER A 220 0.28 -3.16 -15.20
C SER A 220 -0.65 -2.03 -14.77
N PRO A 221 -1.43 -2.16 -13.68
CA PRO A 221 -2.14 -1.02 -13.11
C PRO A 221 -1.22 0.18 -12.88
N ASN A 222 -1.60 1.32 -13.46
CA ASN A 222 -0.91 2.59 -13.33
C ASN A 222 -1.71 3.44 -12.35
N VAL A 223 -1.49 3.22 -11.07
CA VAL A 223 -2.31 3.78 -9.99
C VAL A 223 -1.93 5.23 -9.74
N SER A 224 -2.90 6.11 -9.75
CA SER A 224 -2.68 7.53 -9.43
C SER A 224 -3.73 8.06 -8.46
N PHE A 225 -3.38 9.12 -7.75
CA PHE A 225 -4.24 9.80 -6.79
C PHE A 225 -3.67 11.19 -6.46
N TRP A 226 -4.50 12.08 -5.91
CA TRP A 226 -4.05 13.27 -5.24
C TRP A 226 -3.58 12.93 -3.83
N SER A 227 -2.41 13.37 -3.44
CA SER A 227 -1.89 13.26 -2.08
C SER A 227 -2.05 14.56 -1.32
N GLU A 228 -2.91 14.58 -0.32
CA GLU A 228 -3.04 15.73 0.59
C GLU A 228 -1.76 15.97 1.39
N ALA A 229 -1.05 14.91 1.76
CA ALA A 229 0.18 15.03 2.53
C ALA A 229 1.34 15.59 1.71
N GLU A 230 1.38 15.34 0.38
CA GLU A 230 2.42 15.82 -0.51
C GLU A 230 2.01 17.05 -1.33
N GLN A 231 0.71 17.42 -1.32
CA GLN A 231 0.12 18.49 -2.12
C GLN A 231 0.45 18.33 -3.62
N ARG A 232 0.30 17.11 -4.13
CA ARG A 232 0.54 16.76 -5.55
C ARG A 232 -0.14 15.45 -5.94
N TYR A 233 -0.26 15.23 -7.22
CA TYR A 233 -0.61 13.92 -7.76
C TYR A 233 0.59 12.99 -7.68
N VAL A 234 0.31 11.74 -7.36
CA VAL A 234 1.30 10.65 -7.29
C VAL A 234 0.84 9.53 -8.22
N CYS A 235 1.77 8.94 -8.94
CA CYS A 235 1.53 7.77 -9.78
C CYS A 235 2.55 6.68 -9.45
N TYR A 236 2.04 5.47 -9.20
CA TYR A 236 2.84 4.25 -9.07
C TYR A 236 2.55 3.34 -10.26
N PHE A 237 3.59 2.85 -10.91
CA PHE A 237 3.48 1.96 -12.05
C PHE A 237 4.63 0.95 -12.09
N ARG A 238 4.44 -0.09 -12.88
CA ARG A 238 5.46 -1.11 -13.05
C ARG A 238 6.53 -0.67 -14.04
N THR A 239 7.79 -0.92 -13.66
CA THR A 239 8.93 -0.95 -14.57
C THR A 239 9.69 -2.27 -14.38
N TRP A 240 10.67 -2.54 -15.25
CA TRP A 240 11.59 -3.64 -15.07
C TRP A 240 12.95 -3.11 -14.67
N ILE A 241 13.62 -3.80 -13.77
CA ILE A 241 15.01 -3.57 -13.43
C ILE A 241 15.84 -4.26 -14.52
N PRO A 242 16.65 -3.51 -15.29
CA PRO A 242 17.33 -4.07 -16.48
C PRO A 242 18.34 -5.16 -16.15
N GLU A 243 19.04 -5.04 -15.02
CA GLU A 243 20.19 -5.86 -14.63
C GLU A 243 19.82 -7.34 -14.50
N ASP A 244 18.66 -7.64 -13.95
CA ASP A 244 18.17 -9.01 -13.75
C ASP A 244 16.79 -9.27 -14.38
N ARG A 245 16.28 -8.31 -15.14
CA ARG A 245 14.98 -8.38 -15.81
C ARG A 245 13.82 -8.65 -14.85
N ARG A 246 13.89 -8.07 -13.67
CA ARG A 246 12.94 -8.20 -12.58
C ARG A 246 11.87 -7.11 -12.67
N ARG A 247 10.60 -7.49 -12.48
CA ARG A 247 9.49 -6.53 -12.38
C ARG A 247 9.57 -5.81 -11.05
N SER A 248 9.47 -4.48 -11.08
CA SER A 248 9.52 -3.64 -9.90
C SER A 248 8.58 -2.43 -10.03
N VAL A 249 8.67 -1.50 -9.13
CA VAL A 249 7.80 -0.33 -9.00
C VAL A 249 8.60 0.94 -9.30
N SER A 250 7.98 1.86 -10.02
CA SER A 250 8.45 3.24 -10.16
C SER A 250 7.38 4.22 -9.71
N ARG A 251 7.82 5.39 -9.26
CA ARG A 251 6.99 6.47 -8.77
C ARG A 251 7.26 7.74 -9.56
N ALA A 252 6.19 8.45 -9.94
CA ALA A 252 6.25 9.80 -10.50
C ALA A 252 5.27 10.71 -9.78
N THR A 253 5.52 12.01 -9.82
CA THR A 253 4.64 13.01 -9.20
C THR A 253 4.34 14.16 -10.17
N SER A 254 3.20 14.84 -9.95
CA SER A 254 2.77 15.97 -10.76
C SER A 254 2.07 17.03 -9.90
N PRO A 255 2.30 18.32 -10.14
CA PRO A 255 1.54 19.37 -9.47
C PRO A 255 0.14 19.58 -10.08
N ASP A 256 -0.10 19.15 -11.33
CA ASP A 256 -1.25 19.56 -12.15
C ASP A 256 -1.91 18.42 -12.94
N PHE A 257 -1.48 17.16 -12.71
CA PHE A 257 -1.89 15.97 -13.46
C PHE A 257 -1.52 15.99 -14.96
N LYS A 258 -0.75 16.96 -15.40
CA LYS A 258 -0.30 17.15 -16.80
C LYS A 258 1.21 17.02 -16.92
N THR A 259 1.92 17.69 -16.04
CA THR A 259 3.39 17.73 -16.04
C THR A 259 3.92 16.79 -14.96
N TRP A 260 4.55 15.68 -15.38
CA TRP A 260 5.03 14.66 -14.45
C TRP A 260 6.56 14.71 -14.32
N SER A 261 7.02 14.42 -13.11
CA SER A 261 8.44 14.27 -12.81
C SER A 261 9.06 13.11 -13.58
N VAL A 262 10.38 13.10 -13.68
CA VAL A 262 11.09 11.87 -14.07
C VAL A 262 10.80 10.80 -13.02
N PRO A 263 10.36 9.60 -13.42
CA PRO A 263 10.08 8.53 -12.48
C PRO A 263 11.33 8.07 -11.72
N VAL A 264 11.12 7.75 -10.45
CA VAL A 264 12.12 7.14 -9.56
C VAL A 264 11.80 5.66 -9.41
N ALA A 265 12.78 4.79 -9.65
CA ALA A 265 12.66 3.36 -9.36
C ALA A 265 12.81 3.12 -7.85
N LEU A 266 11.89 2.36 -7.27
CA LEU A 266 11.82 2.16 -5.82
C LEU A 266 12.44 0.84 -5.35
N ASP A 267 12.51 -0.14 -6.21
CA ASP A 267 13.04 -1.50 -5.98
C ASP A 267 12.71 -2.14 -4.61
N PRO A 268 11.44 -2.37 -4.30
CA PRO A 268 11.05 -3.02 -3.05
C PRO A 268 11.27 -4.54 -3.06
N ASN A 269 11.82 -5.09 -4.11
CA ASN A 269 11.91 -6.52 -4.35
C ASN A 269 12.92 -7.22 -3.45
N LEU A 270 12.59 -8.40 -2.98
CA LEU A 270 13.56 -9.36 -2.47
C LEU A 270 14.32 -10.04 -3.62
N PRO A 271 15.50 -10.61 -3.37
CA PRO A 271 16.26 -11.33 -4.40
C PRO A 271 15.40 -12.39 -5.12
N GLY A 272 15.35 -12.31 -6.47
CA GLY A 272 14.57 -13.23 -7.30
C GLY A 272 13.05 -13.02 -7.30
N GLU A 273 12.54 -12.03 -6.56
CA GLU A 273 11.12 -11.71 -6.51
C GLU A 273 10.71 -10.73 -7.60
N HIS A 274 9.52 -10.91 -8.17
CA HIS A 274 8.90 -9.97 -9.10
C HIS A 274 7.67 -9.33 -8.47
N ILE A 275 7.57 -8.02 -8.47
CA ILE A 275 6.39 -7.25 -8.12
C ILE A 275 5.59 -6.99 -9.41
N TYR A 276 4.46 -7.67 -9.58
CA TYR A 276 3.69 -7.62 -10.82
C TYR A 276 2.76 -6.41 -10.89
N THR A 277 2.08 -6.07 -9.78
CA THR A 277 1.22 -4.90 -9.62
C THR A 277 1.62 -4.16 -8.36
N THR A 278 1.18 -2.91 -8.18
CA THR A 278 1.49 -2.14 -6.97
C THR A 278 0.26 -1.95 -6.07
N MET A 279 -0.86 -1.53 -6.63
CA MET A 279 -2.10 -1.17 -5.92
C MET A 279 -1.85 -0.28 -4.70
N THR A 280 -0.97 0.70 -4.88
CA THR A 280 -0.55 1.63 -3.82
C THR A 280 -1.50 2.81 -3.76
N ALA A 281 -2.09 3.09 -2.59
CA ALA A 281 -2.98 4.23 -2.38
C ALA A 281 -2.90 4.75 -0.94
N PRO A 282 -3.24 6.03 -0.70
CA PRO A 282 -3.38 6.57 0.63
C PRO A 282 -4.43 5.78 1.44
N TYR A 283 -4.14 5.57 2.71
CA TYR A 283 -5.12 5.00 3.62
C TYR A 283 -6.11 6.07 4.08
N GLU A 284 -7.40 5.86 3.88
CA GLU A 284 -8.45 6.86 4.14
C GLU A 284 -8.38 7.48 5.54
N ARG A 285 -8.10 6.68 6.58
CA ARG A 285 -7.99 7.16 7.97
C ARG A 285 -6.64 7.79 8.31
N ALA A 286 -5.61 7.50 7.51
CA ALA A 286 -4.24 8.01 7.70
C ALA A 286 -3.61 8.33 6.35
N PRO A 287 -4.01 9.42 5.65
CA PRO A 287 -3.63 9.69 4.26
C PRO A 287 -2.13 9.90 4.03
N HIS A 288 -1.36 10.09 5.09
CA HIS A 288 0.10 10.17 5.05
C HIS A 288 0.78 8.78 5.02
N ILE A 289 0.02 7.70 5.18
CA ILE A 289 0.46 6.30 5.05
C ILE A 289 -0.18 5.75 3.77
N TYR A 290 0.65 5.27 2.84
CA TYR A 290 0.17 4.59 1.64
C TYR A 290 0.28 3.10 1.84
N LEU A 291 -0.82 2.41 1.62
CA LEU A 291 -0.91 0.95 1.66
C LEU A 291 -0.75 0.40 0.25
N ALA A 292 0.00 -0.66 0.12
CA ALA A 292 0.22 -1.34 -1.14
C ALA A 292 -0.12 -2.83 -1.03
N PHE A 293 -0.86 -3.32 -2.03
CA PHE A 293 -1.25 -4.73 -2.14
C PHE A 293 -0.70 -5.32 -3.45
N PRO A 294 0.61 -5.40 -3.58
CA PRO A 294 1.21 -5.88 -4.82
C PRO A 294 0.93 -7.36 -5.03
N THR A 295 0.74 -7.73 -6.29
CA THR A 295 0.80 -9.13 -6.68
C THR A 295 2.24 -9.53 -6.85
N ARG A 296 2.71 -10.48 -6.03
CA ARG A 296 3.98 -11.17 -6.24
C ARG A 296 3.81 -12.18 -7.37
N PHE A 297 4.73 -12.15 -8.32
CA PHE A 297 4.79 -13.11 -9.41
C PHE A 297 6.00 -14.02 -9.22
N VAL A 298 5.76 -15.33 -9.20
CA VAL A 298 6.79 -16.36 -9.01
C VAL A 298 6.96 -17.13 -10.32
N PRO A 299 7.99 -16.81 -11.14
CA PRO A 299 8.19 -17.45 -12.42
C PRO A 299 8.69 -18.88 -12.24
N GLY A 300 8.24 -19.78 -13.14
CA GLY A 300 8.80 -21.13 -13.25
C GLY A 300 8.69 -22.01 -12.02
N ARG A 301 7.79 -21.69 -11.10
CA ARG A 301 7.62 -22.44 -9.84
C ARG A 301 7.22 -23.91 -10.07
N GLY A 302 6.63 -24.21 -11.22
CA GLY A 302 6.07 -25.51 -11.49
C GLY A 302 4.66 -25.70 -10.91
N ASN A 303 4.15 -26.90 -11.02
CA ASN A 303 2.82 -27.22 -10.56
C ASN A 303 2.80 -27.50 -9.06
N ALA A 304 1.78 -27.02 -8.38
CA ALA A 304 1.41 -27.66 -7.12
C ALA A 304 1.03 -29.13 -7.40
N PRO A 305 1.35 -30.07 -6.54
CA PRO A 305 1.00 -31.48 -6.76
C PRO A 305 -0.51 -31.64 -7.02
N GLY A 306 -0.88 -32.33 -8.09
CA GLY A 306 -2.27 -32.52 -8.49
C GLY A 306 -2.79 -31.52 -9.53
N TYR A 307 -2.05 -30.45 -9.82
CA TYR A 307 -2.40 -29.45 -10.84
C TYR A 307 -1.58 -29.65 -12.10
N ALA A 308 -2.21 -29.58 -13.24
CA ALA A 308 -1.57 -29.60 -14.54
C ALA A 308 -1.74 -28.20 -15.21
N PRO A 309 -1.00 -27.18 -14.79
CA PRO A 309 -1.15 -25.86 -15.36
C PRO A 309 -0.56 -25.78 -16.75
N LYS A 310 -1.24 -25.02 -17.57
CA LYS A 310 -0.70 -24.58 -18.87
C LYS A 310 0.43 -23.55 -18.73
N ASP A 311 0.59 -22.98 -17.54
CA ASP A 311 1.54 -21.92 -17.22
C ASP A 311 2.20 -22.22 -15.86
N LEU A 312 3.51 -22.31 -15.85
CA LEU A 312 4.31 -22.66 -14.66
C LEU A 312 4.50 -21.49 -13.68
N ASN A 313 3.82 -20.38 -13.85
CA ASN A 313 3.95 -19.21 -13.00
C ASN A 313 2.83 -19.18 -11.96
N LEU A 314 3.14 -18.70 -10.78
CA LEU A 314 2.17 -18.53 -9.69
C LEU A 314 2.13 -17.05 -9.25
N THR A 315 1.04 -16.70 -8.58
CA THR A 315 0.87 -15.38 -7.98
C THR A 315 0.24 -15.49 -6.60
N ASP A 316 0.56 -14.54 -5.73
CA ASP A 316 -0.13 -14.27 -4.47
C ASP A 316 -0.11 -12.75 -4.18
N VAL A 317 -0.77 -12.31 -3.12
CA VAL A 317 -0.85 -10.89 -2.76
C VAL A 317 0.02 -10.61 -1.55
N LEU A 318 0.88 -9.60 -1.65
CA LEU A 318 1.69 -9.11 -0.54
C LEU A 318 1.04 -7.91 0.14
N PHE A 319 1.59 -7.50 1.28
CA PHE A 319 1.32 -6.23 1.94
C PHE A 319 2.63 -5.46 2.13
N MET A 320 2.62 -4.21 1.72
CA MET A 320 3.74 -3.28 1.90
C MET A 320 3.17 -1.91 2.24
N THR A 321 3.99 -1.05 2.83
CA THR A 321 3.62 0.34 3.11
C THR A 321 4.70 1.30 2.64
N THR A 322 4.31 2.54 2.42
CA THR A 322 5.24 3.65 2.24
C THR A 322 4.63 4.92 2.81
N ARG A 323 5.45 5.86 3.21
CA ARG A 323 4.97 7.15 3.71
C ARG A 323 4.93 8.19 2.59
N ALA A 324 4.02 9.14 2.70
CA ALA A 324 3.93 10.25 1.77
C ALA A 324 5.30 10.94 1.59
N GLY A 325 5.71 11.16 0.35
CA GLY A 325 7.01 11.74 0.00
C GLY A 325 8.20 10.80 0.07
N SER A 326 8.01 9.55 0.50
CA SER A 326 9.08 8.55 0.55
C SER A 326 9.28 7.85 -0.79
N ASP A 327 10.54 7.55 -1.09
CA ASP A 327 10.95 6.70 -2.20
C ASP A 327 11.25 5.26 -1.75
N HIS A 328 10.79 4.88 -0.57
CA HIS A 328 11.06 3.58 0.03
C HIS A 328 9.75 2.92 0.50
N TYR A 329 9.62 1.60 0.24
CA TYR A 329 8.58 0.76 0.82
C TYR A 329 9.11 0.07 2.07
N ASP A 330 8.35 0.12 3.16
CA ASP A 330 8.56 -0.77 4.30
C ASP A 330 7.99 -2.16 3.97
N ARG A 331 8.78 -3.18 4.25
CA ARG A 331 8.45 -4.59 4.08
C ARG A 331 8.74 -5.35 5.35
N THR A 332 8.16 -4.93 6.45
CA THR A 332 8.24 -5.65 7.74
C THR A 332 7.87 -7.12 7.57
N PHE A 333 6.87 -7.41 6.71
CA PHE A 333 6.43 -8.76 6.39
C PHE A 333 6.70 -9.08 4.92
N THR A 334 7.20 -10.28 4.68
CA THR A 334 7.60 -10.76 3.35
C THR A 334 6.74 -11.92 2.86
N GLU A 335 5.89 -12.47 3.72
CA GLU A 335 4.92 -13.52 3.40
C GLU A 335 3.70 -12.96 2.66
N ALA A 336 2.93 -13.87 2.06
CA ALA A 336 1.71 -13.52 1.38
C ALA A 336 0.63 -13.03 2.35
N PHE A 337 0.08 -11.84 2.11
CA PHE A 337 -1.06 -11.28 2.82
C PHE A 337 -2.38 -12.00 2.46
N ILE A 338 -2.58 -12.30 1.17
CA ILE A 338 -3.66 -13.18 0.71
C ILE A 338 -3.03 -14.33 -0.07
N ARG A 339 -3.18 -15.54 0.49
CA ARG A 339 -2.69 -16.77 -0.14
C ARG A 339 -3.72 -17.32 -1.13
N PRO A 340 -3.31 -18.15 -2.12
CA PRO A 340 -4.25 -18.84 -3.01
C PRO A 340 -5.30 -19.67 -2.27
N GLY A 341 -4.98 -20.25 -1.13
CA GLY A 341 -5.89 -21.07 -0.34
C GLY A 341 -6.15 -22.45 -0.95
N LEU A 342 -7.32 -23.01 -0.65
CA LEU A 342 -7.71 -24.37 -1.09
C LEU A 342 -8.35 -24.40 -2.49
N ASP A 343 -8.63 -23.23 -3.08
CA ASP A 343 -9.22 -23.13 -4.40
C ASP A 343 -8.15 -23.42 -5.48
N GLU A 344 -8.35 -24.49 -6.20
CA GLU A 344 -7.42 -24.94 -7.24
C GLU A 344 -7.20 -23.93 -8.34
N GLU A 345 -8.22 -23.22 -8.76
CA GLU A 345 -8.15 -22.21 -9.83
C GLU A 345 -7.27 -21.02 -9.45
N ARG A 346 -6.95 -20.88 -8.16
CA ARG A 346 -6.06 -19.83 -7.67
C ARG A 346 -4.57 -20.21 -7.73
N TRP A 347 -4.23 -21.46 -8.02
CA TRP A 347 -2.85 -21.94 -8.15
C TRP A 347 -2.33 -21.88 -9.60
N ILE A 348 -2.72 -20.84 -10.32
CA ILE A 348 -2.28 -20.58 -11.69
C ILE A 348 -1.78 -19.13 -11.82
N ASN A 349 -1.12 -18.86 -12.96
CA ASN A 349 -0.67 -17.51 -13.30
C ASN A 349 -1.84 -16.52 -13.33
N ARG A 350 -1.62 -15.33 -12.80
CA ARG A 350 -2.57 -14.21 -12.77
C ARG A 350 -3.88 -14.51 -12.03
N ALA A 351 -3.92 -15.53 -11.18
CA ALA A 351 -5.12 -15.86 -10.44
C ALA A 351 -5.35 -15.00 -9.17
N ASN A 352 -4.29 -14.40 -8.64
CA ASN A 352 -4.35 -13.69 -7.38
C ASN A 352 -3.98 -12.20 -7.57
N TYR A 353 -5.00 -11.39 -7.83
CA TYR A 353 -4.95 -9.94 -7.89
C TYR A 353 -6.00 -9.36 -6.95
N VAL A 354 -5.73 -8.21 -6.40
CA VAL A 354 -6.73 -7.38 -5.75
C VAL A 354 -7.04 -6.15 -6.60
N ALA A 355 -8.25 -5.62 -6.46
CA ALA A 355 -8.63 -4.37 -7.09
C ALA A 355 -7.89 -3.20 -6.45
N GLN A 356 -7.75 -2.10 -7.20
CA GLN A 356 -7.39 -0.81 -6.62
C GLN A 356 -8.58 -0.31 -5.79
N GLY A 357 -8.29 0.15 -4.58
CA GLY A 357 -9.26 0.67 -3.64
C GLY A 357 -9.64 -0.35 -2.56
N ILE A 358 -9.46 0.04 -1.33
CA ILE A 358 -9.97 -0.61 -0.13
C ILE A 358 -10.89 0.40 0.56
N HIS A 359 -12.07 -0.03 0.91
CA HIS A 359 -13.10 0.87 1.42
C HIS A 359 -13.74 0.34 2.67
N PHE A 360 -14.13 1.26 3.54
CA PHE A 360 -14.94 0.91 4.70
C PHE A 360 -16.34 0.47 4.27
N VAL A 361 -16.78 -0.60 4.90
CA VAL A 361 -18.14 -1.13 4.83
C VAL A 361 -18.67 -1.27 6.27
N ASP A 362 -19.97 -1.39 6.45
CA ASP A 362 -20.60 -1.65 7.76
C ASP A 362 -20.14 -0.70 8.88
N SER A 363 -20.60 0.53 8.88
CA SER A 363 -20.29 1.54 9.91
C SER A 363 -18.80 1.86 10.13
N GLN A 364 -17.97 1.65 9.11
CA GLN A 364 -16.52 1.96 9.12
C GLN A 364 -15.67 1.10 10.09
N GLN A 365 -16.18 -0.04 10.52
CA GLN A 365 -15.41 -0.94 11.39
C GLN A 365 -14.59 -1.97 10.61
N GLN A 366 -15.02 -2.28 9.38
CA GLN A 366 -14.35 -3.24 8.51
C GLN A 366 -13.98 -2.62 7.17
N LEU A 367 -12.84 -3.03 6.66
CA LEU A 367 -12.35 -2.74 5.32
C LEU A 367 -12.71 -3.87 4.38
N SER A 368 -13.12 -3.53 3.18
CA SER A 368 -13.40 -4.45 2.08
C SER A 368 -12.24 -4.45 1.09
N ILE A 369 -11.72 -5.63 0.77
CA ILE A 369 -10.69 -5.87 -0.24
C ILE A 369 -11.29 -6.79 -1.30
N TYR A 370 -11.28 -6.35 -2.57
CA TYR A 370 -11.88 -7.09 -3.68
C TYR A 370 -10.81 -7.91 -4.40
N HIS A 371 -11.08 -9.19 -4.58
CA HIS A 371 -10.16 -10.11 -5.23
C HIS A 371 -10.67 -10.50 -6.62
N ARG A 372 -9.75 -10.77 -7.53
CA ARG A 372 -10.03 -11.14 -8.92
C ARG A 372 -11.04 -12.30 -9.12
N SER A 373 -11.13 -13.21 -8.18
CA SER A 373 -12.13 -14.30 -8.24
C SER A 373 -13.59 -13.86 -8.07
N GLY A 374 -13.83 -12.56 -7.83
CA GLY A 374 -15.13 -12.04 -7.40
C GLY A 374 -15.37 -12.21 -5.90
N ASP A 375 -14.37 -12.73 -5.17
CA ASP A 375 -14.43 -12.81 -3.73
C ASP A 375 -14.10 -11.45 -3.09
N ARG A 376 -14.72 -11.20 -1.96
CA ARG A 376 -14.44 -10.07 -1.09
C ARG A 376 -13.80 -10.57 0.19
N TYR A 377 -12.80 -9.86 0.66
CA TYR A 377 -12.15 -10.11 1.94
C TYR A 377 -12.41 -8.94 2.88
N LEU A 378 -12.59 -9.26 4.16
CA LEU A 378 -12.83 -8.29 5.21
C LEU A 378 -11.64 -8.25 6.16
N LEU A 379 -11.30 -7.05 6.59
CA LEU A 379 -10.28 -6.80 7.58
C LEU A 379 -10.79 -5.73 8.55
N ARG A 380 -10.45 -5.85 9.82
CA ARG A 380 -10.70 -4.81 10.83
C ARG A 380 -10.12 -3.46 10.35
N ALA A 381 -10.78 -2.35 10.69
CA ALA A 381 -10.22 -1.01 10.49
C ALA A 381 -8.85 -0.91 11.16
N ASP A 382 -7.83 -0.41 10.42
CA ASP A 382 -6.41 -0.35 10.79
C ASP A 382 -5.74 -1.72 11.04
N GLY A 383 -6.48 -2.81 10.86
CA GLY A 383 -6.12 -4.17 11.28
C GLY A 383 -5.11 -4.88 10.38
N PHE A 384 -4.22 -4.17 9.71
CA PHE A 384 -3.18 -4.78 8.84
C PHE A 384 -2.07 -5.41 9.67
N ILE A 385 -1.54 -4.66 10.61
CA ILE A 385 -0.47 -5.05 11.53
C ILE A 385 -0.84 -4.55 12.92
N SER A 386 -0.53 -5.34 13.95
CA SER A 386 -0.65 -4.95 15.33
C SER A 386 0.69 -5.05 16.08
N LEU A 387 0.80 -4.30 17.17
CA LEU A 387 1.67 -4.67 18.26
C LEU A 387 0.97 -5.78 19.05
N HIS A 388 1.55 -6.98 19.04
CA HIS A 388 0.98 -8.18 19.65
C HIS A 388 1.84 -8.69 20.81
N ALA A 389 1.19 -9.10 21.89
CA ALA A 389 1.80 -9.93 22.94
C ALA A 389 0.85 -11.06 23.35
N GLY A 390 1.41 -12.24 23.63
CA GLY A 390 0.68 -13.41 24.12
C GLY A 390 0.50 -13.37 25.64
N ALA A 391 0.52 -14.57 26.28
CA ALA A 391 0.30 -14.73 27.72
C ALA A 391 1.37 -14.03 28.59
N GLN A 392 2.58 -13.86 28.08
CA GLN A 392 3.60 -13.02 28.72
C GLN A 392 3.40 -11.56 28.34
N GLU A 393 3.60 -10.69 29.32
CA GLU A 393 3.55 -9.25 29.09
C GLU A 393 4.73 -8.81 28.21
N GLY A 394 4.43 -8.03 27.18
CA GLY A 394 5.40 -7.49 26.26
C GLY A 394 5.29 -5.97 26.16
N GLU A 395 6.29 -5.33 25.60
CA GLU A 395 6.40 -3.87 25.55
C GLU A 395 6.84 -3.37 24.17
N LEU A 396 6.33 -2.18 23.83
CA LEU A 396 6.87 -1.36 22.75
C LEU A 396 7.16 0.04 23.30
N LEU A 397 8.35 0.54 23.02
CA LEU A 397 8.74 1.92 23.27
C LEU A 397 8.85 2.65 21.93
N THR A 398 8.19 3.81 21.83
CA THR A 398 8.33 4.65 20.65
C THR A 398 9.62 5.48 20.69
N LYS A 399 10.08 5.91 19.51
CA LYS A 399 10.97 7.05 19.39
C LYS A 399 10.31 8.30 19.97
N PRO A 400 11.05 9.37 20.27
CA PRO A 400 10.44 10.64 20.65
C PRO A 400 9.48 11.12 19.56
N LEU A 401 8.28 11.54 19.97
CA LEU A 401 7.26 12.09 19.10
C LEU A 401 6.65 13.37 19.69
N ILE A 402 6.11 14.22 18.83
CA ILE A 402 5.40 15.44 19.21
C ILE A 402 3.96 15.29 18.75
N PHE A 403 3.01 15.49 19.67
CA PHE A 403 1.58 15.38 19.39
C PHE A 403 0.82 16.68 19.70
N SER A 404 -0.41 16.76 19.23
CA SER A 404 -1.40 17.78 19.59
C SER A 404 -2.71 17.10 19.98
N GLY A 405 -3.39 17.64 20.99
CA GLY A 405 -4.61 17.09 21.55
C GLY A 405 -4.52 16.79 23.05
N GLY A 406 -5.63 16.40 23.66
CA GLY A 406 -5.73 16.17 25.09
C GLY A 406 -6.21 14.76 25.48
N LYS A 407 -6.39 13.86 24.49
CA LYS A 407 -6.84 12.48 24.72
C LYS A 407 -6.07 11.52 23.82
N LEU A 408 -5.52 10.45 24.39
CA LEU A 408 -4.95 9.35 23.62
C LEU A 408 -6.05 8.35 23.26
N MET A 409 -6.26 8.11 21.98
CA MET A 409 -7.24 7.16 21.45
C MET A 409 -6.52 5.92 20.92
N LEU A 410 -7.03 4.73 21.27
CA LEU A 410 -6.46 3.45 20.83
C LEU A 410 -7.46 2.62 20.00
N ASN A 411 -6.95 1.97 18.97
CA ASN A 411 -7.57 0.83 18.31
C ASN A 411 -6.89 -0.44 18.83
N PHE A 412 -7.65 -1.29 19.52
CA PHE A 412 -7.09 -2.47 20.20
C PHE A 412 -8.11 -3.59 20.33
N SER A 413 -7.63 -4.80 20.60
CA SER A 413 -8.42 -5.96 20.97
C SER A 413 -7.67 -6.77 22.02
N THR A 414 -8.36 -7.32 23.02
CA THR A 414 -7.77 -8.17 24.04
C THR A 414 -8.54 -9.47 24.22
N SER A 415 -7.90 -10.48 24.82
CA SER A 415 -8.63 -11.59 25.42
C SER A 415 -9.31 -11.17 26.73
N ALA A 416 -10.10 -12.05 27.33
CA ALA A 416 -10.72 -11.81 28.65
C ALA A 416 -9.68 -11.65 29.78
N ALA A 417 -8.48 -12.19 29.63
CA ALA A 417 -7.37 -12.09 30.58
C ALA A 417 -6.32 -11.05 30.15
N GLY A 418 -6.52 -10.44 29.00
CA GLY A 418 -5.59 -9.51 28.38
C GLY A 418 -5.80 -8.06 28.83
N GLY A 419 -4.87 -7.22 28.43
CA GLY A 419 -4.96 -5.78 28.70
C GLY A 419 -3.84 -4.99 28.05
N VAL A 420 -4.12 -3.70 27.92
CA VAL A 420 -3.18 -2.69 27.41
C VAL A 420 -3.02 -1.61 28.45
N ARG A 421 -1.76 -1.25 28.76
CA ARG A 421 -1.42 -0.07 29.56
C ARG A 421 -0.46 0.80 28.77
N VAL A 422 -0.53 2.11 28.99
CA VAL A 422 0.36 3.07 28.32
C VAL A 422 1.01 3.97 29.37
N GLU A 423 2.32 4.13 29.24
CA GLU A 423 3.11 5.10 29.97
C GLU A 423 3.59 6.20 29.02
N ILE A 424 3.61 7.42 29.50
CA ILE A 424 4.27 8.52 28.79
C ILE A 424 5.59 8.82 29.47
N GLN A 425 6.65 8.89 28.68
CA GLN A 425 7.99 9.26 29.10
C GLN A 425 8.40 10.57 28.43
N ASP A 426 9.31 11.32 29.07
CA ASP A 426 10.00 12.43 28.40
C ASP A 426 10.96 11.91 27.29
N ALA A 427 11.60 12.81 26.57
CA ALA A 427 12.50 12.45 25.48
C ALA A 427 13.69 11.60 25.95
N GLU A 428 14.11 11.76 27.20
CA GLU A 428 15.22 11.05 27.85
C GLU A 428 14.81 9.66 28.38
N GLY A 429 13.52 9.30 28.29
CA GLY A 429 12.98 8.00 28.72
C GLY A 429 12.57 7.93 30.19
N LYS A 430 12.45 9.06 30.87
CA LYS A 430 11.96 9.11 32.24
C LYS A 430 10.43 9.22 32.25
N ALA A 431 9.77 8.36 33.02
CA ALA A 431 8.31 8.38 33.14
C ALA A 431 7.81 9.73 33.68
N VAL A 432 6.79 10.28 33.01
CA VAL A 432 6.15 11.54 33.41
C VAL A 432 5.20 11.28 34.60
N PRO A 433 5.31 12.00 35.71
CA PRO A 433 4.43 11.81 36.85
C PRO A 433 2.94 11.98 36.46
N GLY A 434 2.09 11.06 36.93
CA GLY A 434 0.67 10.99 36.58
C GLY A 434 0.37 10.19 35.31
N PHE A 435 1.38 9.88 34.50
CA PHE A 435 1.28 9.10 33.27
C PHE A 435 2.14 7.83 33.27
N THR A 436 2.51 7.34 34.45
CA THR A 436 3.32 6.11 34.59
C THR A 436 2.50 4.85 34.35
N VAL A 437 3.12 3.70 34.15
CA VAL A 437 2.42 2.40 34.08
C VAL A 437 1.59 2.12 35.33
N ALA A 438 2.05 2.58 36.51
CA ALA A 438 1.32 2.42 37.78
C ALA A 438 0.05 3.29 37.85
N ASP A 439 0.07 4.44 37.16
CA ASP A 439 -1.08 5.33 37.04
C ASP A 439 -2.04 4.89 35.93
N ALA A 440 -1.58 4.09 34.96
CA ALA A 440 -2.37 3.63 33.84
C ALA A 440 -3.52 2.71 34.30
N GLU A 441 -4.74 2.98 33.85
CA GLU A 441 -5.83 2.01 33.93
C GLU A 441 -5.61 0.91 32.89
N THR A 442 -5.88 -0.35 33.27
CA THR A 442 -5.78 -1.45 32.30
C THR A 442 -6.97 -1.40 31.36
N LEU A 443 -6.69 -1.10 30.09
CA LEU A 443 -7.67 -1.11 29.03
C LEU A 443 -7.88 -2.54 28.52
N TYR A 444 -9.12 -3.02 28.50
CA TYR A 444 -9.50 -4.33 27.98
C TYR A 444 -10.78 -4.23 27.14
N GLY A 445 -11.01 -5.25 26.31
CA GLY A 445 -12.14 -5.33 25.38
C GLY A 445 -11.69 -5.23 23.92
N ASP A 446 -12.58 -4.75 23.08
CA ASP A 446 -12.38 -4.58 21.65
C ASP A 446 -12.97 -3.25 21.17
N SER A 447 -12.16 -2.37 20.59
CA SER A 447 -12.62 -1.06 20.12
C SER A 447 -11.71 -0.46 19.08
N ILE A 448 -12.28 0.23 18.10
CA ILE A 448 -11.55 0.93 17.04
C ILE A 448 -11.05 2.31 17.48
N ALA A 449 -11.70 2.93 18.47
CA ALA A 449 -11.31 4.24 18.97
C ALA A 449 -11.81 4.42 20.40
N LYS A 450 -11.06 3.95 21.38
CA LYS A 450 -11.38 4.12 22.79
C LYS A 450 -10.36 5.04 23.44
N PRO A 451 -10.81 6.06 24.22
CA PRO A 451 -9.88 6.88 24.98
C PRO A 451 -9.16 6.04 26.03
N PHE A 452 -7.85 6.23 26.12
CA PHE A 452 -7.03 5.69 27.18
C PHE A 452 -7.05 6.62 28.39
N VAL A 453 -7.09 6.05 29.60
CA VAL A 453 -7.27 6.80 30.83
C VAL A 453 -6.16 6.46 31.83
N TRP A 454 -5.64 7.47 32.51
CA TRP A 454 -4.79 7.35 33.70
C TRP A 454 -5.59 7.72 34.93
N LYS A 455 -5.22 7.16 36.09
CA LYS A 455 -5.83 7.48 37.38
C LYS A 455 -5.74 8.98 37.65
N ASN A 456 -6.77 9.51 38.29
CA ASN A 456 -6.89 10.95 38.58
C ASN A 456 -7.00 11.87 37.36
N ASP A 457 -7.20 11.30 36.18
CA ASP A 457 -7.44 12.01 34.89
C ASP A 457 -6.49 13.21 34.69
N PRO A 458 -5.16 12.98 34.65
CA PRO A 458 -4.21 14.07 34.47
C PRO A 458 -4.39 14.74 33.10
N ASP A 459 -4.21 16.05 33.08
CA ASP A 459 -4.39 16.86 31.85
C ASP A 459 -3.26 16.57 30.83
N LEU A 460 -3.55 15.70 29.89
CA LEU A 460 -2.63 15.28 28.82
C LEU A 460 -2.26 16.44 27.89
N SER A 461 -3.10 17.46 27.76
CA SER A 461 -2.84 18.61 26.89
C SER A 461 -1.60 19.40 27.30
N LYS A 462 -1.17 19.31 28.56
CA LYS A 462 0.08 19.93 29.04
C LYS A 462 1.34 19.37 28.42
N LEU A 463 1.28 18.16 27.86
CA LEU A 463 2.42 17.52 27.16
C LEU A 463 2.37 17.76 25.64
N ALA A 464 1.27 18.34 25.15
CA ALA A 464 1.15 18.65 23.70
C ALA A 464 2.24 19.62 23.25
N GLY A 465 2.82 19.39 22.07
CA GLY A 465 3.92 20.18 21.53
C GLY A 465 5.29 19.88 22.14
N GLN A 466 5.39 19.01 23.13
CA GLN A 466 6.64 18.58 23.71
C GLN A 466 7.05 17.21 23.20
N PRO A 467 8.37 16.92 23.06
CA PRO A 467 8.83 15.58 22.72
C PRO A 467 8.55 14.61 23.87
N VAL A 468 7.77 13.55 23.57
CA VAL A 468 7.46 12.46 24.50
C VAL A 468 7.67 11.11 23.84
N ARG A 469 7.78 10.06 24.64
CA ARG A 469 7.75 8.67 24.19
C ARG A 469 6.53 7.97 24.76
N LEU A 470 5.95 7.07 24.01
CA LEU A 470 4.90 6.17 24.48
C LEU A 470 5.51 4.80 24.73
N ARG A 471 5.29 4.26 25.92
CA ARG A 471 5.57 2.86 26.26
C ARG A 471 4.26 2.12 26.37
N PHE A 472 4.00 1.27 25.41
CA PHE A 472 2.86 0.34 25.41
C PHE A 472 3.26 -0.92 26.15
N VAL A 473 2.46 -1.34 27.11
CA VAL A 473 2.58 -2.59 27.85
C VAL A 473 1.37 -3.43 27.54
N VAL A 474 1.58 -4.58 26.92
CA VAL A 474 0.53 -5.38 26.27
C VAL A 474 0.60 -6.81 26.76
N LYS A 475 -0.57 -7.42 27.04
CA LYS A 475 -0.69 -8.82 27.43
C LYS A 475 -1.95 -9.41 26.81
N GLU A 476 -1.84 -10.56 26.13
CA GLU A 476 -2.93 -11.22 25.41
C GLU A 476 -3.80 -10.21 24.64
N ALA A 477 -3.14 -9.34 23.88
CA ALA A 477 -3.78 -8.23 23.22
C ALA A 477 -3.05 -7.80 21.94
N ASP A 478 -3.78 -7.07 21.12
CA ASP A 478 -3.33 -6.43 19.90
C ASP A 478 -3.61 -4.94 19.97
N VAL A 479 -2.63 -4.09 19.65
CA VAL A 479 -2.82 -2.65 19.44
C VAL A 479 -2.53 -2.34 17.98
N PHE A 480 -3.54 -1.82 17.26
CA PHE A 480 -3.47 -1.61 15.80
C PHE A 480 -3.07 -0.20 15.43
N SER A 481 -3.60 0.79 16.12
CA SER A 481 -3.34 2.20 15.84
C SER A 481 -3.59 3.07 17.08
N PHE A 482 -3.03 4.28 17.03
CA PHE A 482 -3.27 5.31 18.04
C PHE A 482 -3.27 6.70 17.43
N ARG A 483 -3.90 7.65 18.11
CA ARG A 483 -3.82 9.09 17.82
C ARG A 483 -4.13 9.92 19.05
N PHE A 484 -3.75 11.17 19.01
CA PHE A 484 -4.19 12.17 19.99
C PHE A 484 -5.32 13.02 19.40
N GLN A 485 -6.30 13.40 20.25
CA GLN A 485 -7.43 14.26 19.87
C GLN A 485 -7.59 15.39 20.87
#